data_e6267075bbb7ebc883181cfc6ba23513
#
_entry.id   e6267075bbb7ebc883181cfc6ba23513
#
_cell.length_a   1.000
_cell.length_b   1.000
_cell.length_c   1.000
_cell.angle_alpha   90.00
_cell.angle_beta   90.00
_cell.angle_gamma   90.00
#
_symmetry.space_group_name_H-M   'P 1'
#
loop_
_entity.id
_entity.type
_entity.pdbx_description
1 polymer ?
#
loop_
_entity_poly.entity_id
_entity_poly.type
_entity_poly.pdbx_seq_one_letter_code
_entity_poly.pdbx_strand_id
1 'polypeptide(L)'
;WPFGYGLSYTKFTYSNLTLSGDTVFVTVKNTGSIAGAEVVQLYVEAPQNSLHRPVRELKGFQKLFLQPGESRTVTFALTDRSFAVWQDGWRVPEGEYAVCVGGLRAAYRRSGEALPIPAWQRGSWYQSCTGKPNKKDWEAMLGREYIPPVLKKGAFTMDNTVMEMKGYSLIMKIMYKAVEATIAKGFGGKKDYKNPEFRMMMNASAGAPLRSMQISGGIKGGVLPGMLELANGHILRGLWRMLRG
;
A
#
# COMPACT_ATOMS: atom_id res chain seq x y z
N TRP A 1 2.04 -16.44 0.00
CA TRP A 1 0.77 -17.19 -0.07
C TRP A 1 -0.15 -16.49 -1.05
N PRO A 2 -0.88 -17.24 -1.92
CA PRO A 2 -1.88 -16.66 -2.79
C PRO A 2 -3.06 -16.09 -1.97
N PHE A 3 -3.81 -15.17 -2.57
CA PHE A 3 -5.02 -14.62 -1.95
C PHE A 3 -6.05 -15.73 -1.70
N GLY A 4 -6.61 -15.77 -0.49
CA GLY A 4 -7.54 -16.81 -0.07
C GLY A 4 -6.86 -18.11 0.39
N TYR A 5 -5.52 -18.13 0.50
CA TYR A 5 -4.81 -19.28 1.07
C TYR A 5 -5.26 -19.54 2.50
N GLY A 6 -5.57 -20.80 2.78
CA GLY A 6 -6.00 -21.22 4.10
C GLY A 6 -6.54 -22.65 4.10
N LEU A 7 -7.06 -23.06 5.23
CA LEU A 7 -7.69 -24.36 5.38
C LEU A 7 -9.11 -24.33 4.82
N SER A 8 -9.51 -25.41 4.15
CA SER A 8 -10.88 -25.64 3.68
C SER A 8 -11.41 -26.94 4.27
N TYR A 9 -12.73 -27.03 4.45
CA TYR A 9 -13.40 -28.25 4.92
C TYR A 9 -13.47 -29.33 3.83
N THR A 10 -13.21 -28.97 2.55
CA THR A 10 -13.18 -29.89 1.42
C THR A 10 -11.99 -29.58 0.51
N LYS A 11 -11.82 -30.35 -0.56
CA LYS A 11 -10.71 -30.21 -1.50
C LYS A 11 -11.23 -29.92 -2.91
N PHE A 12 -10.60 -28.97 -3.59
CA PHE A 12 -10.91 -28.67 -4.98
C PHE A 12 -9.69 -28.93 -5.87
N THR A 13 -9.94 -29.46 -7.07
CA THR A 13 -8.93 -29.61 -8.11
C THR A 13 -9.32 -28.82 -9.33
N TYR A 14 -8.30 -28.26 -9.99
CA TYR A 14 -8.42 -27.47 -11.20
C TYR A 14 -7.81 -28.25 -12.36
N SER A 15 -8.48 -28.28 -13.49
CA SER A 15 -8.03 -28.98 -14.71
C SER A 15 -8.56 -28.29 -15.97
N ASN A 16 -8.03 -28.71 -17.12
CA ASN A 16 -8.51 -28.29 -18.44
C ASN A 16 -8.56 -26.76 -18.63
N LEU A 17 -7.49 -26.05 -18.19
CA LEU A 17 -7.34 -24.64 -18.51
C LEU A 17 -7.08 -24.49 -20.00
N THR A 18 -8.05 -23.95 -20.74
CA THR A 18 -7.99 -23.74 -22.19
C THR A 18 -8.44 -22.33 -22.54
N LEU A 19 -7.98 -21.85 -23.69
CA LEU A 19 -8.36 -20.55 -24.25
C LEU A 19 -8.93 -20.76 -25.65
N SER A 20 -10.02 -20.05 -25.92
CA SER A 20 -10.61 -19.95 -27.25
C SER A 20 -10.87 -18.46 -27.54
N GLY A 21 -10.01 -17.86 -28.37
CA GLY A 21 -9.96 -16.40 -28.50
C GLY A 21 -9.71 -15.74 -27.14
N ASP A 22 -10.55 -14.79 -26.80
CA ASP A 22 -10.49 -14.03 -25.54
C ASP A 22 -11.29 -14.71 -24.39
N THR A 23 -11.69 -15.98 -24.57
CA THR A 23 -12.44 -16.70 -23.56
C THR A 23 -11.59 -17.80 -22.91
N VAL A 24 -11.56 -17.79 -21.59
CA VAL A 24 -10.84 -18.74 -20.75
C VAL A 24 -11.82 -19.74 -20.17
N PHE A 25 -11.51 -21.03 -20.26
CA PHE A 25 -12.28 -22.12 -19.67
C PHE A 25 -11.41 -22.87 -18.67
N VAL A 26 -11.97 -23.24 -17.53
CA VAL A 26 -11.32 -24.09 -16.54
C VAL A 26 -12.36 -24.98 -15.86
N THR A 27 -11.99 -26.23 -15.63
CA THR A 27 -12.84 -27.17 -14.88
C THR A 27 -12.41 -27.22 -13.43
N VAL A 28 -13.38 -27.04 -12.51
CA VAL A 28 -13.19 -27.17 -11.06
C VAL A 28 -14.02 -28.34 -10.55
N LYS A 29 -13.41 -29.22 -9.77
CA LYS A 29 -14.05 -30.40 -9.18
C LYS A 29 -13.86 -30.39 -7.67
N ASN A 30 -14.93 -30.65 -6.92
CA ASN A 30 -14.84 -30.98 -5.49
C ASN A 30 -14.42 -32.45 -5.35
N THR A 31 -13.19 -32.68 -4.91
CA THR A 31 -12.60 -34.03 -4.70
C THR A 31 -12.68 -34.47 -3.24
N GLY A 32 -13.21 -33.65 -2.35
CA GLY A 32 -13.42 -34.01 -0.96
C GLY A 32 -14.80 -34.72 -0.74
N SER A 33 -15.07 -35.07 0.51
CA SER A 33 -16.26 -35.76 0.92
C SER A 33 -17.40 -34.85 1.39
N ILE A 34 -17.18 -33.56 1.46
CA ILE A 34 -18.14 -32.57 1.98
C ILE A 34 -18.39 -31.52 0.88
N ALA A 35 -19.65 -31.09 0.76
CA ALA A 35 -20.03 -29.99 -0.11
C ALA A 35 -19.37 -28.69 0.37
N GLY A 36 -18.93 -27.84 -0.57
CA GLY A 36 -18.27 -26.60 -0.21
C GLY A 36 -18.27 -25.58 -1.32
N ALA A 37 -17.91 -24.35 -0.95
CA ALA A 37 -17.75 -23.25 -1.88
C ALA A 37 -16.27 -23.01 -2.21
N GLU A 38 -16.00 -22.72 -3.49
CA GLU A 38 -14.70 -22.32 -3.99
C GLU A 38 -14.82 -20.99 -4.74
N VAL A 39 -13.81 -20.13 -4.59
CA VAL A 39 -13.70 -18.89 -5.35
C VAL A 39 -12.64 -19.08 -6.41
N VAL A 40 -13.07 -19.34 -7.63
CA VAL A 40 -12.20 -19.48 -8.80
C VAL A 40 -11.71 -18.10 -9.19
N GLN A 41 -10.40 -17.89 -9.19
CA GLN A 41 -9.76 -16.62 -9.46
C GLN A 41 -8.92 -16.70 -10.73
N LEU A 42 -9.17 -15.78 -11.66
CA LEU A 42 -8.40 -15.64 -12.89
C LEU A 42 -7.39 -14.50 -12.71
N TYR A 43 -6.14 -14.81 -12.93
CA TYR A 43 -5.04 -13.85 -12.94
C TYR A 43 -4.40 -13.75 -14.31
N VAL A 44 -3.86 -12.57 -14.60
CA VAL A 44 -3.02 -12.33 -15.77
C VAL A 44 -1.64 -11.93 -15.29
N GLU A 45 -0.61 -12.63 -15.79
CA GLU A 45 0.81 -12.29 -15.62
C GLU A 45 1.30 -11.56 -16.87
N ALA A 46 1.95 -10.41 -16.65
CA ALA A 46 2.58 -9.67 -17.73
C ALA A 46 3.89 -10.32 -18.21
N PRO A 47 4.34 -10.02 -19.44
CA PRO A 47 5.65 -10.45 -19.93
C PRO A 47 6.77 -10.00 -18.98
N GLN A 48 7.80 -10.84 -18.84
CA GLN A 48 9.03 -10.44 -18.15
C GLN A 48 9.69 -9.26 -18.89
N ASN A 49 10.32 -8.36 -18.11
CA ASN A 49 10.95 -7.14 -18.63
C ASN A 49 9.99 -6.15 -19.32
N SER A 50 8.70 -6.25 -19.04
CA SER A 50 7.69 -5.27 -19.45
C SER A 50 7.68 -4.03 -18.53
N LEU A 51 6.72 -3.15 -18.75
CA LEU A 51 6.43 -2.04 -17.83
C LEU A 51 6.25 -2.55 -16.40
N HIS A 52 6.75 -1.78 -15.43
CA HIS A 52 6.62 -2.12 -14.01
C HIS A 52 5.15 -2.19 -13.60
N ARG A 53 4.73 -3.38 -13.22
CA ARG A 53 3.38 -3.71 -12.76
C ARG A 53 3.44 -4.93 -11.85
N PRO A 54 2.39 -5.24 -11.08
CA PRO A 54 2.33 -6.46 -10.31
C PRO A 54 2.64 -7.70 -11.17
N VAL A 55 3.40 -8.64 -10.62
CA VAL A 55 3.74 -9.90 -11.30
C VAL A 55 2.49 -10.60 -11.81
N ARG A 56 1.40 -10.49 -11.03
CA ARG A 56 0.13 -11.15 -11.30
C ARG A 56 -1.02 -10.25 -10.85
N GLU A 57 -2.00 -10.03 -11.71
CA GLU A 57 -3.15 -9.19 -11.44
C GLU A 57 -4.45 -9.99 -11.54
N LEU A 58 -5.32 -9.88 -10.55
CA LEU A 58 -6.66 -10.46 -10.58
C LEU A 58 -7.51 -9.77 -11.65
N LYS A 59 -8.04 -10.53 -12.59
CA LYS A 59 -8.85 -10.01 -13.70
C LYS A 59 -10.28 -10.56 -13.72
N GLY A 60 -10.54 -11.61 -12.97
CA GLY A 60 -11.89 -12.16 -12.83
C GLY A 60 -11.98 -13.13 -11.66
N PHE A 61 -13.18 -13.32 -11.16
CA PHE A 61 -13.45 -14.34 -10.16
C PHE A 61 -14.90 -14.83 -10.26
N GLN A 62 -15.13 -16.09 -9.85
CA GLN A 62 -16.47 -16.68 -9.74
C GLN A 62 -16.53 -17.60 -8.54
N LYS A 63 -17.55 -17.42 -7.71
CA LYS A 63 -17.82 -18.33 -6.57
C LYS A 63 -18.72 -19.48 -7.04
N LEU A 64 -18.28 -20.70 -6.75
CA LEU A 64 -19.02 -21.93 -7.00
C LEU A 64 -19.37 -22.59 -5.68
N PHE A 65 -20.51 -23.31 -5.65
CA PHE A 65 -20.81 -24.28 -4.61
C PHE A 65 -20.95 -25.65 -5.28
N LEU A 66 -20.14 -26.61 -4.83
CA LEU A 66 -20.06 -27.94 -5.45
C LEU A 66 -20.30 -29.04 -4.42
N GLN A 67 -21.13 -30.02 -4.80
CA GLN A 67 -21.31 -31.26 -4.06
C GLN A 67 -20.05 -32.14 -4.16
N PRO A 68 -19.85 -33.11 -3.26
CA PRO A 68 -18.80 -34.12 -3.38
C PRO A 68 -18.83 -34.78 -4.76
N GLY A 69 -17.66 -34.79 -5.45
CA GLY A 69 -17.54 -35.35 -6.78
C GLY A 69 -18.04 -34.48 -7.93
N GLU A 70 -18.80 -33.41 -7.64
CA GLU A 70 -19.30 -32.48 -8.67
C GLU A 70 -18.17 -31.74 -9.37
N SER A 71 -18.30 -31.58 -10.69
CA SER A 71 -17.39 -30.80 -11.55
C SER A 71 -18.18 -29.73 -12.27
N ARG A 72 -17.59 -28.54 -12.42
CA ARG A 72 -18.18 -27.44 -13.17
C ARG A 72 -17.11 -26.72 -13.98
N THR A 73 -17.45 -26.41 -15.23
CA THR A 73 -16.62 -25.53 -16.05
C THR A 73 -16.97 -24.07 -15.78
N VAL A 74 -15.95 -23.28 -15.50
CA VAL A 74 -16.04 -21.83 -15.32
C VAL A 74 -15.49 -21.15 -16.56
N THR A 75 -16.13 -20.06 -16.96
CA THR A 75 -15.77 -19.28 -18.12
C THR A 75 -15.48 -17.85 -17.71
N PHE A 76 -14.38 -17.29 -18.23
CA PHE A 76 -14.03 -15.87 -18.07
C PHE A 76 -13.78 -15.24 -19.43
N ALA A 77 -14.21 -14.00 -19.61
CA ALA A 77 -13.87 -13.19 -20.75
C ALA A 77 -12.66 -12.30 -20.44
N LEU A 78 -11.65 -12.33 -21.31
CA LEU A 78 -10.55 -11.39 -21.30
C LEU A 78 -10.95 -10.18 -22.15
N THR A 79 -10.68 -8.99 -21.64
CA THR A 79 -10.93 -7.73 -22.33
C THR A 79 -9.63 -6.93 -22.42
N ASP A 80 -9.63 -5.83 -23.15
CA ASP A 80 -8.48 -4.91 -23.18
C ASP A 80 -8.04 -4.50 -21.78
N ARG A 81 -9.00 -4.28 -20.86
CA ARG A 81 -8.72 -3.95 -19.46
C ARG A 81 -8.01 -5.07 -18.69
N SER A 82 -8.07 -6.31 -19.14
CA SER A 82 -7.33 -7.41 -18.56
C SER A 82 -5.81 -7.25 -18.72
N PHE A 83 -5.37 -6.51 -19.73
CA PHE A 83 -3.97 -6.31 -20.10
C PHE A 83 -3.49 -4.88 -19.93
N ALA A 84 -4.40 -3.91 -19.93
CA ALA A 84 -4.10 -2.50 -19.99
C ALA A 84 -3.26 -2.00 -18.81
N VAL A 85 -2.40 -1.02 -19.10
CA VAL A 85 -1.64 -0.19 -18.14
C VAL A 85 -2.05 1.27 -18.32
N TRP A 86 -1.82 2.06 -17.29
CA TRP A 86 -1.99 3.51 -17.40
C TRP A 86 -0.68 4.18 -17.79
N GLN A 87 -0.67 4.84 -18.93
CA GLN A 87 0.45 5.65 -19.44
C GLN A 87 -0.14 6.79 -20.28
N ASP A 88 -0.43 7.92 -19.65
CA ASP A 88 -1.19 9.05 -20.22
C ASP A 88 -2.54 8.63 -20.85
N GLY A 89 -3.15 7.59 -20.29
CA GLY A 89 -4.34 6.91 -20.76
C GLY A 89 -4.21 5.40 -20.60
N TRP A 90 -5.32 4.69 -20.81
CA TRP A 90 -5.30 3.23 -20.80
C TRP A 90 -4.76 2.72 -22.11
N ARG A 91 -3.62 2.01 -22.05
CA ARG A 91 -2.92 1.42 -23.18
C ARG A 91 -2.82 -0.08 -23.00
N VAL A 92 -2.91 -0.83 -24.10
CA VAL A 92 -2.76 -2.28 -24.10
C VAL A 92 -1.38 -2.62 -24.68
N PRO A 93 -0.40 -3.02 -23.84
CA PRO A 93 0.90 -3.45 -24.33
C PRO A 93 0.77 -4.77 -25.12
N GLU A 94 1.43 -4.84 -26.27
CA GLU A 94 1.59 -6.12 -26.95
C GLU A 94 2.52 -7.05 -26.17
N GLY A 95 2.33 -8.36 -26.26
CA GLY A 95 3.26 -9.31 -25.65
C GLY A 95 2.68 -10.68 -25.36
N GLU A 96 3.57 -11.52 -24.83
CA GLU A 96 3.26 -12.86 -24.36
C GLU A 96 2.91 -12.80 -22.87
N TYR A 97 1.64 -12.93 -22.58
CA TYR A 97 1.08 -12.99 -21.22
C TYR A 97 0.90 -14.43 -20.77
N ALA A 98 0.64 -14.62 -19.48
CA ALA A 98 0.12 -15.88 -18.99
C ALA A 98 -1.21 -15.67 -18.27
N VAL A 99 -2.15 -16.54 -18.57
CA VAL A 99 -3.42 -16.66 -17.85
C VAL A 99 -3.28 -17.74 -16.80
N CYS A 100 -3.60 -17.43 -15.55
CA CYS A 100 -3.40 -18.33 -14.43
C CYS A 100 -4.71 -18.51 -13.65
N VAL A 101 -5.07 -19.78 -13.38
CA VAL A 101 -6.23 -20.13 -12.58
C VAL A 101 -5.89 -21.35 -11.71
N GLY A 102 -6.03 -21.24 -10.41
CA GLY A 102 -5.87 -22.35 -9.47
C GLY A 102 -4.53 -23.09 -9.56
N GLY A 103 -3.45 -22.48 -9.92
CA GLY A 103 -2.13 -23.09 -10.11
C GLY A 103 -1.87 -23.58 -11.54
N LEU A 104 -2.87 -23.60 -12.41
CA LEU A 104 -2.71 -23.84 -13.84
C LEU A 104 -2.26 -22.56 -14.54
N ARG A 105 -1.51 -22.70 -15.65
CA ARG A 105 -0.95 -21.59 -16.41
C ARG A 105 -1.02 -21.88 -17.91
N ALA A 106 -1.54 -20.94 -18.68
CA ALA A 106 -1.59 -21.02 -20.13
C ALA A 106 -1.02 -19.74 -20.75
N ALA A 107 -0.25 -19.89 -21.83
CA ALA A 107 0.26 -18.75 -22.58
C ALA A 107 -0.87 -18.07 -23.35
N TYR A 108 -0.80 -16.73 -23.43
CA TYR A 108 -1.76 -15.92 -24.19
C TYR A 108 -1.04 -14.76 -24.86
N ARG A 109 -1.08 -14.71 -26.18
CA ARG A 109 -0.52 -13.60 -26.94
C ARG A 109 -1.56 -12.51 -27.15
N ARG A 110 -1.23 -11.28 -26.73
CA ARG A 110 -2.06 -10.10 -26.97
C ARG A 110 -1.40 -9.18 -27.99
N SER A 111 -2.16 -8.80 -29.00
CA SER A 111 -1.81 -7.70 -29.90
C SER A 111 -2.10 -6.37 -29.18
N GLY A 112 -1.29 -5.38 -29.45
CA GLY A 112 -1.43 -4.08 -28.80
C GLY A 112 -0.37 -3.10 -29.26
N GLU A 113 0.06 -2.23 -28.37
CA GLU A 113 1.05 -1.19 -28.63
C GLU A 113 2.42 -1.60 -28.10
N ALA A 114 3.48 -1.32 -28.88
CA ALA A 114 4.85 -1.41 -28.40
C ALA A 114 5.13 -0.20 -27.47
N LEU A 115 4.83 -0.33 -26.19
CA LEU A 115 5.00 0.75 -25.24
C LEU A 115 6.45 0.88 -24.78
N PRO A 116 7.03 2.10 -24.75
CA PRO A 116 8.39 2.30 -24.29
C PRO A 116 8.49 2.06 -22.77
N ILE A 117 9.52 1.31 -22.36
CA ILE A 117 9.86 1.19 -20.95
C ILE A 117 10.45 2.53 -20.48
N PRO A 118 9.88 3.19 -19.46
CA PRO A 118 10.39 4.46 -18.96
C PRO A 118 11.86 4.37 -18.56
N ALA A 119 12.62 5.44 -18.78
CA ALA A 119 14.05 5.48 -18.48
C ALA A 119 14.35 5.19 -17.00
N TRP A 120 13.50 5.62 -16.08
CA TRP A 120 13.64 5.36 -14.63
C TRP A 120 13.53 3.87 -14.26
N GLN A 121 12.87 3.06 -15.09
CA GLN A 121 12.71 1.63 -14.86
C GLN A 121 13.92 0.84 -15.35
N ARG A 122 14.64 1.36 -16.37
CA ARG A 122 15.76 0.66 -17.00
C ARG A 122 16.98 0.62 -16.09
N GLY A 123 17.57 -0.58 -15.91
CA GLY A 123 18.79 -0.77 -15.12
C GLY A 123 18.66 -0.42 -13.65
N SER A 124 17.46 -0.23 -13.16
CA SER A 124 17.18 0.08 -11.76
C SER A 124 17.02 -1.18 -10.91
N TRP A 125 17.02 -1.00 -9.58
CA TRP A 125 16.68 -2.04 -8.62
C TRP A 125 15.33 -2.73 -8.92
N TYR A 126 14.40 -2.06 -9.57
CA TYR A 126 13.10 -2.61 -9.97
C TYR A 126 13.19 -3.85 -10.85
N GLN A 127 14.25 -4.02 -11.61
CA GLN A 127 14.38 -5.20 -12.48
C GLN A 127 14.72 -6.46 -11.69
N SER A 128 15.53 -6.34 -10.65
CA SER A 128 15.95 -7.49 -9.83
C SER A 128 15.13 -7.62 -8.54
N CYS A 129 14.66 -6.51 -7.97
CA CYS A 129 13.96 -6.41 -6.70
C CYS A 129 14.67 -7.13 -5.56
N THR A 130 15.99 -7.25 -5.63
CA THR A 130 16.83 -7.94 -4.63
C THR A 130 17.40 -6.95 -3.62
N GLY A 131 17.35 -7.31 -2.34
CA GLY A 131 17.88 -6.47 -1.26
C GLY A 131 17.08 -5.18 -1.05
N LYS A 132 17.76 -4.15 -0.54
CA LYS A 132 17.18 -2.81 -0.31
C LYS A 132 17.67 -1.85 -1.40
N PRO A 133 16.80 -1.01 -1.96
CA PRO A 133 17.22 0.04 -2.89
C PRO A 133 18.14 1.03 -2.19
N ASN A 134 19.20 1.44 -2.86
CA ASN A 134 20.07 2.53 -2.41
C ASN A 134 19.54 3.90 -2.89
N LYS A 135 20.22 5.01 -2.51
CA LYS A 135 19.80 6.37 -2.92
C LYS A 135 19.69 6.52 -4.44
N LYS A 136 20.64 5.95 -5.21
CA LYS A 136 20.64 6.06 -6.68
C LYS A 136 19.45 5.31 -7.30
N ASP A 137 19.09 4.15 -6.74
CA ASP A 137 17.91 3.41 -7.18
C ASP A 137 16.63 4.22 -6.94
N TRP A 138 16.52 4.87 -5.77
CA TRP A 138 15.40 5.77 -5.46
C TRP A 138 15.33 6.95 -6.41
N GLU A 139 16.46 7.61 -6.70
CA GLU A 139 16.53 8.74 -7.60
C GLU A 139 16.18 8.36 -9.04
N ALA A 140 16.63 7.19 -9.49
CA ALA A 140 16.26 6.65 -10.78
C ALA A 140 14.74 6.42 -10.90
N MET A 141 14.12 5.90 -9.81
CA MET A 141 12.67 5.68 -9.75
C MET A 141 11.86 6.98 -9.73
N LEU A 142 12.35 7.99 -9.00
CA LEU A 142 11.71 9.29 -8.90
C LEU A 142 11.90 10.15 -10.16
N GLY A 143 12.85 9.78 -11.04
CA GLY A 143 13.25 10.61 -12.19
C GLY A 143 13.89 11.95 -11.80
N ARG A 144 14.30 12.12 -10.53
CA ARG A 144 14.92 13.33 -9.99
C ARG A 144 15.75 13.02 -8.76
N GLU A 145 16.63 13.94 -8.38
CA GLU A 145 17.35 13.82 -7.13
C GLU A 145 16.42 13.81 -5.92
N TYR A 146 16.65 12.89 -5.00
CA TYR A 146 15.98 12.85 -3.71
C TYR A 146 16.63 13.82 -2.74
N ILE A 147 15.96 14.93 -2.50
CA ILE A 147 16.33 15.91 -1.48
C ILE A 147 15.47 15.62 -0.24
N PRO A 148 16.04 15.09 0.85
CA PRO A 148 15.29 14.85 2.07
C PRO A 148 14.70 16.16 2.60
N PRO A 149 13.48 16.16 3.12
CA PRO A 149 12.88 17.34 3.72
C PRO A 149 13.73 17.79 4.91
N VAL A 150 14.22 19.01 4.86
CA VAL A 150 14.98 19.62 5.98
C VAL A 150 14.03 20.46 6.82
N LEU A 151 13.95 20.10 8.08
CA LEU A 151 13.15 20.85 9.04
C LEU A 151 13.83 22.20 9.31
N LYS A 152 13.15 23.31 8.99
CA LYS A 152 13.67 24.67 9.23
C LYS A 152 12.91 25.34 10.37
N LYS A 153 13.64 25.90 11.34
CA LYS A 153 13.06 26.76 12.36
C LYS A 153 12.33 27.94 11.69
N GLY A 154 11.12 28.21 12.07
CA GLY A 154 10.29 29.27 11.50
C GLY A 154 9.47 28.87 10.26
N ALA A 155 9.60 27.62 9.79
CA ALA A 155 8.88 27.11 8.62
C ALA A 155 8.15 25.78 8.91
N PHE A 156 7.78 25.54 10.15
CA PHE A 156 7.02 24.34 10.51
C PHE A 156 5.59 24.42 9.99
N THR A 157 5.06 23.26 9.62
CA THR A 157 3.70 23.09 9.10
C THR A 157 2.89 22.13 10.00
N MET A 158 1.60 22.03 9.76
CA MET A 158 0.73 21.07 10.46
C MET A 158 1.08 19.59 10.16
N ASP A 159 1.90 19.35 9.14
CA ASP A 159 2.38 18.01 8.78
C ASP A 159 3.64 17.60 9.55
N ASN A 160 4.28 18.56 10.24
CA ASN A 160 5.39 18.24 11.12
C ASN A 160 4.90 17.66 12.45
N THR A 161 5.75 16.82 13.05
CA THR A 161 5.47 16.18 14.34
C THR A 161 6.09 16.96 15.50
N VAL A 162 5.50 16.81 16.68
CA VAL A 162 6.08 17.39 17.91
C VAL A 162 7.48 16.82 18.16
N MET A 163 7.66 15.53 17.83
CA MET A 163 8.93 14.84 18.00
C MET A 163 10.05 15.42 17.12
N GLU A 164 9.74 15.80 15.89
CA GLU A 164 10.69 16.48 14.99
C GLU A 164 11.01 17.89 15.46
N MET A 165 9.97 18.67 15.83
CA MET A 165 10.11 20.08 16.15
C MET A 165 10.72 20.37 17.54
N LYS A 166 10.70 19.40 18.48
CA LYS A 166 11.20 19.60 19.86
C LYS A 166 12.65 20.06 19.95
N GLY A 167 13.48 19.74 18.96
CA GLY A 167 14.88 20.17 18.90
C GLY A 167 15.08 21.61 18.45
N TYR A 168 14.06 22.24 17.86
CA TYR A 168 14.13 23.56 17.24
C TYR A 168 13.25 24.61 17.94
N SER A 169 12.24 24.17 18.71
CA SER A 169 11.27 25.05 19.36
C SER A 169 11.08 24.68 20.84
N LEU A 170 11.24 25.67 21.72
CA LEU A 170 10.99 25.50 23.17
C LEU A 170 9.56 25.08 23.45
N ILE A 171 8.59 25.65 22.74
CA ILE A 171 7.15 25.30 22.90
C ILE A 171 6.90 23.85 22.54
N MET A 172 7.46 23.39 21.42
CA MET A 172 7.33 21.99 21.00
C MET A 172 8.08 21.04 21.92
N LYS A 173 9.20 21.48 22.53
CA LYS A 173 9.89 20.73 23.59
C LYS A 173 9.02 20.58 24.85
N ILE A 174 8.34 21.63 25.27
CA ILE A 174 7.39 21.60 26.40
C ILE A 174 6.22 20.67 26.07
N MET A 175 5.63 20.82 24.90
CA MET A 175 4.54 19.95 24.43
C MET A 175 4.95 18.48 24.39
N TYR A 176 6.15 18.18 23.87
CA TYR A 176 6.69 16.82 23.89
C TYR A 176 6.77 16.24 25.30
N LYS A 177 7.31 17.01 26.26
CA LYS A 177 7.40 16.59 27.66
C LYS A 177 6.03 16.39 28.30
N ALA A 178 5.04 17.21 27.96
CA ALA A 178 3.68 17.06 28.45
C ALA A 178 3.03 15.76 27.93
N VAL A 179 3.16 15.48 26.64
CA VAL A 179 2.70 14.21 26.02
C VAL A 179 3.41 13.02 26.68
N GLU A 180 4.73 13.08 26.81
CA GLU A 180 5.54 12.04 27.46
C GLU A 180 5.11 11.77 28.90
N ALA A 181 4.88 12.83 29.68
CA ALA A 181 4.42 12.71 31.08
C ALA A 181 3.00 12.13 31.16
N THR A 182 2.12 12.53 30.24
CA THR A 182 0.75 11.99 30.18
C THR A 182 0.75 10.49 29.88
N ILE A 183 1.53 10.06 28.89
CA ILE A 183 1.66 8.64 28.55
C ILE A 183 2.31 7.87 29.70
N ALA A 184 3.35 8.42 30.33
CA ALA A 184 4.04 7.78 31.46
C ALA A 184 3.11 7.47 32.64
N LYS A 185 2.05 8.26 32.87
CA LYS A 185 1.05 7.96 33.92
C LYS A 185 0.42 6.58 33.73
N GLY A 186 0.11 6.18 32.50
CA GLY A 186 -0.39 4.84 32.16
C GLY A 186 0.62 3.71 32.43
N PHE A 187 1.90 4.04 32.60
CA PHE A 187 3.00 3.11 32.87
C PHE A 187 3.61 3.30 34.27
N GLY A 188 2.78 3.68 35.24
CA GLY A 188 3.22 3.90 36.63
C GLY A 188 4.20 5.06 36.80
N GLY A 189 4.14 6.07 35.94
CA GLY A 189 5.01 7.25 35.96
C GLY A 189 6.39 7.05 35.34
N LYS A 190 6.67 5.86 34.83
CA LYS A 190 7.98 5.51 34.22
C LYS A 190 8.00 5.86 32.73
N LYS A 191 9.09 6.49 32.30
CA LYS A 191 9.40 6.79 30.90
C LYS A 191 10.27 5.70 30.32
N ASP A 192 9.69 4.55 30.05
CA ASP A 192 10.44 3.38 29.61
C ASP A 192 10.40 3.22 28.09
N TYR A 193 11.37 3.80 27.40
CA TYR A 193 11.52 3.65 25.95
C TYR A 193 11.99 2.24 25.49
N LYS A 194 12.34 1.35 26.41
CA LYS A 194 12.58 -0.06 26.09
C LYS A 194 11.29 -0.85 25.98
N ASN A 195 10.22 -0.39 26.67
CA ASN A 195 8.89 -0.98 26.56
C ASN A 195 8.30 -0.68 25.18
N PRO A 196 7.91 -1.70 24.37
CA PRO A 196 7.35 -1.52 23.04
C PRO A 196 6.05 -0.73 23.05
N GLU A 197 5.18 -0.92 24.05
CA GLU A 197 3.89 -0.23 24.16
C GLU A 197 4.07 1.26 24.44
N PHE A 198 4.96 1.60 25.39
CA PHE A 198 5.29 3.00 25.68
C PHE A 198 5.82 3.70 24.42
N ARG A 199 6.71 3.05 23.71
CA ARG A 199 7.29 3.57 22.46
C ARG A 199 6.22 3.72 21.36
N MET A 200 5.31 2.76 21.25
CA MET A 200 4.19 2.83 20.30
C MET A 200 3.28 4.01 20.61
N MET A 201 2.91 4.21 21.88
CA MET A 201 2.08 5.33 22.33
C MET A 201 2.76 6.69 22.07
N MET A 202 4.07 6.79 22.33
CA MET A 202 4.84 8.01 22.01
C MET A 202 4.88 8.30 20.51
N ASN A 203 5.08 7.28 19.67
CA ASN A 203 5.08 7.43 18.23
C ASN A 203 3.69 7.81 17.69
N ALA A 204 2.63 7.19 18.20
CA ALA A 204 1.25 7.49 17.82
C ALA A 204 0.80 8.90 18.25
N SER A 205 1.41 9.46 19.31
CA SER A 205 1.06 10.78 19.84
C SER A 205 2.06 11.85 19.36
N ALA A 206 3.25 11.91 19.96
CA ALA A 206 4.25 12.95 19.64
C ALA A 206 4.90 12.76 18.27
N GLY A 207 4.90 11.55 17.74
CA GLY A 207 5.40 11.20 16.40
C GLY A 207 4.36 11.32 15.28
N ALA A 208 3.10 11.61 15.60
CA ALA A 208 2.07 11.90 14.62
C ALA A 208 2.13 13.37 14.16
N PRO A 209 1.75 13.70 12.91
CA PRO A 209 1.60 15.07 12.45
C PRO A 209 0.61 15.86 13.34
N LEU A 210 0.86 17.16 13.55
CA LEU A 210 -0.06 18.01 14.34
C LEU A 210 -1.50 17.96 13.81
N ARG A 211 -1.66 17.84 12.50
CA ARG A 211 -2.97 17.67 11.84
C ARG A 211 -3.73 16.46 12.38
N SER A 212 -3.06 15.33 12.55
CA SER A 212 -3.67 14.11 13.10
C SER A 212 -4.07 14.29 14.56
N MET A 213 -3.25 14.98 15.36
CA MET A 213 -3.58 15.32 16.76
C MET A 213 -4.81 16.23 16.85
N GLN A 214 -4.99 17.13 15.90
CA GLN A 214 -6.18 18.00 15.85
C GLN A 214 -7.46 17.21 15.59
N ILE A 215 -7.40 16.25 14.68
CA ILE A 215 -8.55 15.42 14.29
C ILE A 215 -8.92 14.42 15.39
N SER A 216 -7.91 13.72 15.95
CA SER A 216 -8.12 12.60 16.87
C SER A 216 -8.10 13.02 18.34
N GLY A 217 -7.50 14.15 18.67
CA GLY A 217 -7.22 14.55 20.06
C GLY A 217 -8.28 15.40 20.74
N GLY A 218 -9.38 15.75 20.06
CA GLY A 218 -10.43 16.61 20.63
C GLY A 218 -9.93 18.01 21.03
N ILE A 219 -8.78 18.43 20.54
CA ILE A 219 -8.20 19.75 20.85
C ILE A 219 -8.94 20.81 20.04
N LYS A 220 -9.35 21.90 20.73
CA LYS A 220 -10.05 23.01 20.07
C LYS A 220 -9.28 23.51 18.82
N GLY A 221 -10.03 23.85 17.78
CA GLY A 221 -9.49 24.08 16.43
C GLY A 221 -8.35 25.10 16.31
N GLY A 222 -8.30 26.14 17.14
CA GLY A 222 -7.26 27.18 17.10
C GLY A 222 -5.99 26.86 17.91
N VAL A 223 -6.03 25.89 18.84
CA VAL A 223 -4.94 25.66 19.79
C VAL A 223 -3.68 25.16 19.09
N LEU A 224 -3.77 24.07 18.35
CA LEU A 224 -2.59 23.51 17.67
C LEU A 224 -2.03 24.43 16.55
N PRO A 225 -2.86 25.03 15.69
CA PRO A 225 -2.39 26.06 14.77
C PRO A 225 -1.74 27.27 15.48
N GLY A 226 -2.29 27.68 16.63
CA GLY A 226 -1.70 28.75 17.45
C GLY A 226 -0.34 28.36 18.03
N MET A 227 -0.21 27.15 18.58
CA MET A 227 1.07 26.63 19.05
C MET A 227 2.12 26.51 17.91
N LEU A 228 1.68 26.15 16.71
CA LEU A 228 2.53 26.10 15.54
C LEU A 228 3.06 27.50 15.16
N GLU A 229 2.21 28.53 15.19
CA GLU A 229 2.63 29.93 14.97
C GLU A 229 3.65 30.37 16.01
N LEU A 230 3.43 30.03 17.29
CA LEU A 230 4.41 30.29 18.36
C LEU A 230 5.74 29.56 18.10
N ALA A 231 5.67 28.31 17.65
CA ALA A 231 6.86 27.53 17.33
C ALA A 231 7.64 28.12 16.16
N ASN A 232 6.96 28.78 15.22
CA ASN A 232 7.53 29.49 14.09
C ASN A 232 8.04 30.90 14.45
N GLY A 233 7.84 31.38 15.70
CA GLY A 233 8.27 32.70 16.18
C GLY A 233 7.21 33.80 16.04
N HIS A 234 5.99 33.49 15.58
CA HIS A 234 4.91 34.46 15.39
C HIS A 234 4.06 34.59 16.67
N ILE A 235 4.61 35.24 17.72
CA ILE A 235 4.01 35.23 19.06
C ILE A 235 2.59 35.81 19.07
N LEU A 236 2.38 37.02 18.55
CA LEU A 236 1.06 37.67 18.57
C LEU A 236 0.01 36.89 17.80
N ARG A 237 0.38 36.39 16.60
CA ARG A 237 -0.51 35.59 15.76
C ARG A 237 -0.86 34.25 16.43
N GLY A 238 0.10 33.63 17.09
CA GLY A 238 -0.09 32.38 17.80
C GLY A 238 -1.07 32.53 18.95
N LEU A 239 -0.87 33.52 19.83
CA LEU A 239 -1.79 33.83 20.95
C LEU A 239 -3.18 34.18 20.44
N TRP A 240 -3.30 34.99 19.41
CA TRP A 240 -4.59 35.37 18.82
C TRP A 240 -5.37 34.15 18.28
N ARG A 241 -4.68 33.23 17.58
CA ARG A 241 -5.31 31.99 17.10
C ARG A 241 -5.79 31.09 18.22
N MET A 242 -5.00 30.97 19.30
CA MET A 242 -5.38 30.16 20.45
C MET A 242 -6.60 30.70 21.21
N LEU A 243 -6.80 32.02 21.22
CA LEU A 243 -7.92 32.66 21.92
C LEU A 243 -9.23 32.63 21.11
N ARG A 244 -9.16 32.60 19.79
CA ARG A 244 -10.33 32.61 18.90
C ARG A 244 -10.81 31.22 18.44
N GLY A 245 -10.06 30.17 18.63
CA GLY A 245 -10.40 28.77 18.28
C GLY A 245 -10.85 27.99 19.49
#